data_91b6bce2ace229f882cbb62a627aba4d
#
_entry.id   91b6bce2ace229f882cbb62a627aba4d
#
_cell.length_a   1.000
_cell.length_b   1.000
_cell.length_c   1.000
_cell.angle_alpha   90.00
_cell.angle_beta   90.00
_cell.angle_gamma   90.00
#
_symmetry.space_group_name_H-M   'P 1'
#
loop_
_entity.id
_entity.type
_entity.pdbx_description
1 polymer ?
#
loop_
_entity_poly.entity_id
_entity_poly.type
_entity_poly.pdbx_seq_one_letter_code
_entity_poly.pdbx_strand_id
1 'polypeptide(L)'
;MKKILLASACLLTLTACSTPSQNQLENKLKQTQSQQKAKEEKVKTKTFSRAVSADVVTKIKVYYLKDKVTAFSFIHEKEIPEEEQDKSREELADYYQEDMESSPYFEAMNKAKGIELKVLISADKKTVRQFVTFDLAKIDVDEAAAALGVTDQKGTLFEKLKDKPEDFFKAIEEQGLTEEE
;
A
#
# COMPACT_ATOMS: atom_id res chain seq x y z
N MET A 1 -49.89 -7.47 24.14
CA MET A 1 -51.19 -7.07 23.56
C MET A 1 -50.99 -5.95 22.57
N LYS A 2 -51.71 -6.04 21.47
CA LYS A 2 -51.91 -5.15 20.33
C LYS A 2 -50.85 -5.24 19.21
N LYS A 3 -51.20 -6.11 18.26
CA LYS A 3 -50.79 -6.12 16.86
C LYS A 3 -51.37 -4.91 16.15
N ILE A 4 -50.60 -4.21 15.33
CA ILE A 4 -51.12 -3.31 14.30
C ILE A 4 -50.51 -3.75 12.98
N LEU A 5 -51.33 -4.39 12.16
CA LEU A 5 -51.16 -4.61 10.74
C LEU A 5 -51.53 -3.30 10.03
N LEU A 6 -50.69 -2.81 9.15
CA LEU A 6 -51.07 -1.82 8.14
C LEU A 6 -50.60 -2.34 6.79
N ALA A 7 -51.59 -2.85 6.08
CA ALA A 7 -51.52 -3.10 4.64
C ALA A 7 -51.59 -1.75 3.92
N SER A 8 -50.72 -1.50 2.97
CA SER A 8 -50.87 -0.39 2.03
C SER A 8 -50.70 -0.88 0.61
N ALA A 9 -51.69 -0.51 -0.17
CA ALA A 9 -52.05 -1.03 -1.46
C ALA A 9 -51.03 -0.66 -2.58
N CYS A 10 -50.87 -1.62 -3.50
CA CYS A 10 -50.29 -1.43 -4.82
C CYS A 10 -51.19 -0.51 -5.67
N LEU A 11 -50.62 0.58 -6.14
CA LEU A 11 -51.13 1.34 -7.29
C LEU A 11 -50.27 1.02 -8.50
N LEU A 12 -50.80 0.14 -9.34
CA LEU A 12 -50.26 -0.13 -10.69
C LEU A 12 -50.71 1.03 -11.58
N THR A 13 -49.79 1.92 -11.92
CA THR A 13 -49.97 2.82 -13.05
C THR A 13 -49.27 2.21 -14.28
N LEU A 14 -50.08 1.66 -15.14
CA LEU A 14 -49.72 1.32 -16.53
C LEU A 14 -49.52 2.62 -17.32
N THR A 15 -48.27 2.99 -17.54
CA THR A 15 -47.92 4.01 -18.55
C THR A 15 -47.36 3.32 -19.77
N ALA A 16 -47.94 3.70 -20.90
CA ALA A 16 -47.81 3.16 -22.23
C ALA A 16 -46.38 2.83 -22.71
N CYS A 17 -46.29 1.67 -23.33
CA CYS A 17 -45.17 1.23 -24.15
C CYS A 17 -44.89 2.20 -25.32
N SER A 18 -43.76 2.86 -25.28
CA SER A 18 -43.02 3.17 -26.51
C SER A 18 -41.78 2.29 -26.53
N THR A 19 -41.79 1.25 -27.33
CA THR A 19 -40.66 0.34 -27.59
C THR A 19 -39.47 1.13 -28.16
N PRO A 20 -38.36 1.29 -27.47
CA PRO A 20 -37.15 1.84 -28.09
C PRO A 20 -36.67 0.85 -29.16
N SER A 21 -36.37 1.36 -30.36
CA SER A 21 -35.88 0.53 -31.45
C SER A 21 -34.59 -0.21 -31.03
N GLN A 22 -34.44 -1.45 -31.50
CA GLN A 22 -33.28 -2.32 -31.19
C GLN A 22 -31.92 -1.64 -31.38
N ASN A 23 -31.81 -0.69 -32.29
CA ASN A 23 -30.60 0.09 -32.54
C ASN A 23 -30.19 1.04 -31.39
N GLN A 24 -31.14 1.49 -30.54
CA GLN A 24 -30.79 2.31 -29.38
C GLN A 24 -30.29 1.49 -28.19
N LEU A 25 -30.77 0.26 -28.05
CA LEU A 25 -30.26 -0.68 -27.03
C LEU A 25 -28.87 -1.19 -27.36
N GLU A 26 -28.60 -1.53 -28.63
CA GLU A 26 -27.25 -1.91 -29.05
C GLU A 26 -26.22 -0.79 -28.93
N ASN A 27 -26.58 0.45 -29.22
CA ASN A 27 -25.69 1.59 -29.06
C ASN A 27 -25.41 1.91 -27.57
N LYS A 28 -26.40 1.78 -26.68
CA LYS A 28 -26.18 1.91 -25.23
C LYS A 28 -25.31 0.77 -24.66
N LEU A 29 -25.52 -0.47 -25.11
CA LEU A 29 -24.67 -1.60 -24.72
C LEU A 29 -23.23 -1.45 -25.23
N LYS A 30 -23.04 -0.97 -26.45
CA LYS A 30 -21.70 -0.69 -26.99
C LYS A 30 -21.01 0.46 -26.29
N GLN A 31 -21.73 1.53 -25.88
CA GLN A 31 -21.17 2.61 -25.07
C GLN A 31 -20.85 2.17 -23.65
N THR A 32 -21.64 1.31 -23.00
CA THR A 32 -21.36 0.77 -21.68
C THR A 32 -20.19 -0.22 -21.70
N GLN A 33 -20.06 -1.03 -22.78
CA GLN A 33 -18.92 -1.94 -22.97
C GLN A 33 -17.62 -1.22 -23.36
N SER A 34 -17.69 -0.06 -24.03
CA SER A 34 -16.49 0.74 -24.32
C SER A 34 -15.99 1.53 -23.13
N GLN A 35 -16.86 1.85 -22.15
CA GLN A 35 -16.44 2.46 -20.89
C GLN A 35 -15.91 1.46 -19.87
N GLN A 36 -16.23 0.15 -19.99
CA GLN A 36 -15.68 -0.91 -19.12
C GLN A 36 -14.37 -1.51 -19.62
N LYS A 37 -13.86 -1.09 -20.79
CA LYS A 37 -12.50 -1.41 -21.26
C LYS A 37 -11.51 -0.27 -21.00
N ALA A 38 -11.65 0.48 -19.92
CA ALA A 38 -10.49 1.05 -19.26
C ALA A 38 -9.69 -0.18 -18.76
N LYS A 39 -8.58 -0.53 -19.45
CA LYS A 39 -7.63 -1.53 -18.97
C LYS A 39 -7.38 -1.20 -17.49
N GLU A 40 -7.78 -2.06 -16.57
CA GLU A 40 -7.31 -2.02 -15.19
C GLU A 40 -5.79 -2.15 -15.27
N GLU A 41 -5.13 -1.02 -15.20
CA GLU A 41 -3.67 -0.98 -15.20
C GLU A 41 -3.24 -1.56 -13.87
N LYS A 42 -2.58 -2.71 -13.94
CA LYS A 42 -2.07 -3.39 -12.76
C LYS A 42 -0.90 -2.59 -12.18
N VAL A 43 -0.97 -2.30 -10.91
CA VAL A 43 0.17 -1.80 -10.14
C VAL A 43 1.32 -2.79 -10.29
N LYS A 44 2.48 -2.29 -10.69
CA LYS A 44 3.73 -3.05 -10.77
C LYS A 44 4.54 -2.83 -9.50
N THR A 45 5.44 -3.76 -9.21
CA THR A 45 6.34 -3.65 -8.05
C THR A 45 7.77 -3.94 -8.49
N LYS A 46 8.73 -3.25 -7.83
CA LYS A 46 10.14 -3.58 -7.82
C LYS A 46 10.64 -3.59 -6.37
N THR A 47 11.57 -4.48 -6.09
CA THR A 47 12.21 -4.56 -4.77
C THR A 47 13.71 -4.39 -4.94
N PHE A 48 14.29 -3.57 -4.10
CA PHE A 48 15.73 -3.34 -4.04
C PHE A 48 16.22 -3.73 -2.65
N SER A 49 17.39 -4.32 -2.53
CA SER A 49 17.92 -4.77 -1.25
C SER A 49 19.40 -4.51 -1.08
N ARG A 50 19.82 -4.41 0.18
CA ARG A 50 21.22 -4.33 0.59
C ARG A 50 21.41 -5.01 1.95
N ALA A 51 22.39 -5.89 2.05
CA ALA A 51 22.83 -6.39 3.34
C ALA A 51 23.53 -5.25 4.11
N VAL A 52 23.10 -5.03 5.36
CA VAL A 52 23.70 -4.05 6.29
C VAL A 52 24.71 -4.75 7.19
N SER A 53 24.38 -5.98 7.62
CA SER A 53 25.27 -6.90 8.35
C SER A 53 24.96 -8.34 7.94
N ALA A 54 25.57 -9.32 8.59
CA ALA A 54 25.33 -10.72 8.30
C ALA A 54 23.88 -11.15 8.58
N ASP A 55 23.23 -10.51 9.55
CA ASP A 55 21.92 -10.83 10.10
C ASP A 55 20.84 -9.78 9.78
N VAL A 56 21.21 -8.69 9.06
CA VAL A 56 20.33 -7.55 8.78
C VAL A 56 20.35 -7.19 7.30
N VAL A 57 19.16 -7.18 6.68
CA VAL A 57 18.93 -6.72 5.30
C VAL A 57 17.94 -5.57 5.29
N THR A 58 18.29 -4.48 4.61
CA THR A 58 17.35 -3.40 4.31
C THR A 58 16.86 -3.53 2.87
N LYS A 59 15.54 -3.39 2.69
CA LYS A 59 14.90 -3.42 1.37
C LYS A 59 14.04 -2.18 1.17
N ILE A 60 13.89 -1.79 -0.10
CA ILE A 60 12.90 -0.79 -0.53
C ILE A 60 12.02 -1.47 -1.57
N LYS A 61 10.73 -1.61 -1.28
CA LYS A 61 9.73 -2.10 -2.22
C LYS A 61 8.94 -0.93 -2.76
N VAL A 62 8.94 -0.77 -4.08
CA VAL A 62 8.28 0.33 -4.80
C VAL A 62 7.07 -0.20 -5.53
N TYR A 63 5.93 0.48 -5.39
CA TYR A 63 4.69 0.23 -6.11
C TYR A 63 4.47 1.38 -7.09
N TYR A 64 4.25 1.07 -8.36
CA TYR A 64 4.12 2.10 -9.39
C TYR A 64 3.11 1.71 -10.46
N LEU A 65 2.54 2.74 -11.07
CA LEU A 65 1.58 2.63 -12.14
C LEU A 65 2.02 3.55 -13.28
N LYS A 66 2.30 3.01 -14.46
CA LYS A 66 2.85 3.74 -15.60
C LYS A 66 4.10 4.55 -15.20
N ASP A 67 3.95 5.87 -15.11
CA ASP A 67 4.97 6.88 -14.92
C ASP A 67 4.95 7.52 -13.52
N LYS A 68 4.26 6.87 -12.56
CA LYS A 68 4.12 7.41 -11.21
C LYS A 68 4.33 6.34 -10.14
N VAL A 69 5.15 6.65 -9.14
CA VAL A 69 5.20 5.89 -7.89
C VAL A 69 3.91 6.15 -7.09
N THR A 70 3.23 5.10 -6.67
CA THR A 70 1.96 5.18 -5.92
C THR A 70 2.12 4.88 -4.44
N ALA A 71 3.11 4.05 -4.10
CA ALA A 71 3.49 3.74 -2.73
C ALA A 71 4.93 3.22 -2.71
N PHE A 72 5.55 3.24 -1.54
CA PHE A 72 6.81 2.53 -1.31
C PHE A 72 6.90 2.09 0.15
N SER A 73 7.69 1.04 0.40
CA SER A 73 7.91 0.51 1.74
C SER A 73 9.40 0.41 2.02
N PHE A 74 9.84 0.96 3.13
CA PHE A 74 11.10 0.54 3.75
C PHE A 74 10.84 -0.76 4.51
N ILE A 75 11.72 -1.74 4.32
CA ILE A 75 11.63 -3.05 4.97
C ILE A 75 12.95 -3.30 5.66
N HIS A 76 12.90 -3.50 6.96
CA HIS A 76 14.03 -3.94 7.74
C HIS A 76 13.81 -5.41 8.10
N GLU A 77 14.69 -6.27 7.58
CA GLU A 77 14.64 -7.71 7.79
C GLU A 77 15.83 -8.11 8.65
N LYS A 78 15.59 -8.79 9.78
CA LYS A 78 16.65 -9.27 10.66
C LYS A 78 16.35 -10.65 11.19
N GLU A 79 17.39 -11.39 11.58
CA GLU A 79 17.25 -12.67 12.27
C GLU A 79 16.67 -12.51 13.67
N ILE A 80 15.82 -13.45 14.06
CA ILE A 80 15.27 -13.57 15.42
C ILE A 80 16.25 -14.43 16.24
N PRO A 81 16.71 -13.94 17.40
CA PRO A 81 17.59 -14.70 18.28
C PRO A 81 17.02 -16.09 18.62
N GLU A 82 17.88 -17.11 18.71
CA GLU A 82 17.45 -18.47 18.96
C GLU A 82 16.64 -18.61 20.26
N GLU A 83 17.00 -17.86 21.30
CA GLU A 83 16.31 -17.83 22.58
C GLU A 83 14.88 -17.26 22.52
N GLU A 84 14.53 -16.54 21.46
CA GLU A 84 13.18 -16.01 21.25
C GLU A 84 12.31 -16.92 20.37
N GLN A 85 12.90 -17.83 19.62
CA GLN A 85 12.19 -18.69 18.65
C GLN A 85 11.24 -19.71 19.30
N ASP A 86 11.33 -19.92 20.62
CA ASP A 86 10.39 -20.77 21.38
C ASP A 86 8.98 -20.15 21.47
N LYS A 87 8.87 -18.81 21.36
CA LYS A 87 7.60 -18.09 21.35
C LYS A 87 6.76 -18.46 20.11
N SER A 88 5.46 -18.30 20.18
CA SER A 88 4.58 -18.40 19.01
C SER A 88 4.85 -17.27 18.03
N ARG A 89 4.40 -17.43 16.77
CA ARG A 89 4.52 -16.37 15.75
C ARG A 89 3.73 -15.12 16.13
N GLU A 90 2.60 -15.29 16.80
CA GLU A 90 1.74 -14.21 17.26
C GLU A 90 2.43 -13.41 18.37
N GLU A 91 2.97 -14.08 19.39
CA GLU A 91 3.73 -13.45 20.47
C GLU A 91 4.97 -12.69 19.95
N LEU A 92 5.67 -13.26 18.97
CA LEU A 92 6.81 -12.58 18.33
C LEU A 92 6.34 -11.35 17.52
N ALA A 93 5.23 -11.47 16.80
CA ALA A 93 4.70 -10.34 16.03
C ALA A 93 4.27 -9.19 16.94
N ASP A 94 3.56 -9.48 18.02
CA ASP A 94 3.12 -8.49 19.01
C ASP A 94 4.33 -7.83 19.70
N TYR A 95 5.32 -8.62 20.11
CA TYR A 95 6.54 -8.12 20.73
C TYR A 95 7.31 -7.15 19.83
N TYR A 96 7.57 -7.53 18.57
CA TYR A 96 8.29 -6.66 17.63
C TYR A 96 7.44 -5.50 17.12
N GLN A 97 6.12 -5.62 17.11
CA GLN A 97 5.21 -4.51 16.78
C GLN A 97 5.24 -3.45 17.89
N GLU A 98 5.13 -3.88 19.15
CA GLU A 98 5.21 -3.00 20.31
C GLU A 98 6.59 -2.31 20.42
N ASP A 99 7.68 -3.05 20.20
CA ASP A 99 9.04 -2.52 20.16
C ASP A 99 9.17 -1.42 19.09
N MET A 100 8.66 -1.66 17.88
CA MET A 100 8.67 -0.70 16.80
C MET A 100 7.81 0.55 17.14
N GLU A 101 6.61 0.37 17.65
CA GLU A 101 5.68 1.46 17.98
C GLU A 101 6.14 2.30 19.17
N SER A 102 6.85 1.71 20.14
CA SER A 102 7.41 2.40 21.30
C SER A 102 8.63 3.26 20.98
N SER A 103 9.24 3.07 19.81
CA SER A 103 10.37 3.89 19.40
C SER A 103 9.93 5.32 19.08
N PRO A 104 10.56 6.36 19.67
CA PRO A 104 10.23 7.76 19.39
C PRO A 104 10.32 8.12 17.89
N TYR A 105 11.15 7.41 17.15
CA TYR A 105 11.30 7.57 15.71
C TYR A 105 10.01 7.17 14.96
N PHE A 106 9.33 6.10 15.39
CA PHE A 106 8.10 5.63 14.75
C PHE A 106 6.84 6.26 15.34
N GLU A 107 6.89 6.87 16.51
CA GLU A 107 5.73 7.51 17.15
C GLU A 107 5.11 8.61 16.26
N ALA A 108 5.95 9.41 15.61
CA ALA A 108 5.49 10.46 14.68
C ALA A 108 4.88 9.85 13.41
N MET A 109 5.46 8.75 12.89
CA MET A 109 4.99 8.05 11.70
C MET A 109 3.65 7.36 11.94
N ASN A 110 3.47 6.72 13.10
CA ASN A 110 2.24 5.99 13.44
C ASN A 110 1.02 6.90 13.51
N LYS A 111 1.23 8.20 13.74
CA LYS A 111 0.17 9.23 13.78
C LYS A 111 -0.12 9.84 12.40
N ALA A 112 0.75 9.65 11.43
CA ALA A 112 0.63 10.27 10.11
C ALA A 112 -0.33 9.47 9.23
N LYS A 113 -1.30 10.16 8.64
CA LYS A 113 -2.23 9.55 7.69
C LYS A 113 -1.48 9.13 6.42
N GLY A 114 -1.65 7.86 6.01
CA GLY A 114 -0.99 7.33 4.82
C GLY A 114 0.36 6.66 5.10
N ILE A 115 0.78 6.57 6.35
CA ILE A 115 1.89 5.72 6.78
C ILE A 115 1.33 4.52 7.53
N GLU A 116 1.81 3.32 7.20
CA GLU A 116 1.43 2.07 7.85
C GLU A 116 2.70 1.38 8.38
N LEU A 117 2.68 1.04 9.66
CA LEU A 117 3.70 0.24 10.33
C LEU A 117 3.20 -1.20 10.45
N LYS A 118 4.01 -2.18 10.09
CA LYS A 118 3.63 -3.60 10.13
C LYS A 118 4.82 -4.48 10.40
N VAL A 119 4.61 -5.52 11.22
CA VAL A 119 5.58 -6.58 11.48
C VAL A 119 5.09 -7.90 10.92
N LEU A 120 5.99 -8.66 10.31
CA LEU A 120 5.74 -10.03 9.85
C LEU A 120 6.85 -10.95 10.35
N ILE A 121 6.44 -12.09 10.91
CA ILE A 121 7.35 -13.17 11.31
C ILE A 121 7.33 -14.27 10.25
N SER A 122 8.51 -14.75 9.84
CA SER A 122 8.64 -15.87 8.91
C SER A 122 7.98 -17.15 9.47
N ALA A 123 7.61 -18.08 8.58
CA ALA A 123 6.92 -19.31 8.99
C ALA A 123 7.77 -20.19 9.90
N ASP A 124 9.09 -20.17 9.72
CA ASP A 124 10.08 -20.89 10.53
C ASP A 124 10.52 -20.13 11.79
N LYS A 125 9.98 -18.94 12.03
CA LYS A 125 10.27 -18.05 13.16
C LYS A 125 11.72 -17.57 13.25
N LYS A 126 12.47 -17.62 12.15
CA LYS A 126 13.88 -17.21 12.11
C LYS A 126 14.09 -15.76 11.73
N THR A 127 13.07 -15.13 11.09
CA THR A 127 13.22 -13.80 10.55
C THR A 127 12.03 -12.92 10.91
N VAL A 128 12.31 -11.71 11.35
CA VAL A 128 11.33 -10.61 11.48
C VAL A 128 11.52 -9.61 10.35
N ARG A 129 10.40 -9.16 9.77
CA ARG A 129 10.34 -8.06 8.79
C ARG A 129 9.50 -6.94 9.36
N GLN A 130 10.10 -5.77 9.47
CA GLN A 130 9.44 -4.53 9.88
C GLN A 130 9.21 -3.67 8.64
N PHE A 131 7.99 -3.26 8.41
CA PHE A 131 7.58 -2.46 7.24
C PHE A 131 7.18 -1.07 7.70
N VAL A 132 7.67 -0.05 6.97
CA VAL A 132 7.16 1.31 6.99
C VAL A 132 6.67 1.62 5.59
N THR A 133 5.37 1.63 5.37
CA THR A 133 4.77 1.81 4.05
C THR A 133 4.16 3.21 3.92
N PHE A 134 4.50 3.91 2.86
CA PHE A 134 3.99 5.23 2.49
C PHE A 134 3.02 5.08 1.31
N ASP A 135 1.75 5.40 1.54
CA ASP A 135 0.70 5.44 0.52
C ASP A 135 0.58 6.88 -0.02
N LEU A 136 1.20 7.14 -1.17
CA LEU A 136 1.24 8.46 -1.79
C LEU A 136 -0.11 8.94 -2.35
N ALA A 137 -1.17 8.13 -2.24
CA ALA A 137 -2.54 8.58 -2.45
C ALA A 137 -3.15 9.25 -1.20
N LYS A 138 -2.53 9.05 -0.02
CA LYS A 138 -3.04 9.54 1.27
C LYS A 138 -2.13 10.53 1.96
N ILE A 139 -0.84 10.54 1.62
CA ILE A 139 0.17 11.46 2.14
C ILE A 139 0.96 12.03 0.98
N ASP A 140 1.26 13.32 1.01
CA ASP A 140 2.15 13.90 0.01
C ASP A 140 3.63 13.61 0.32
N VAL A 141 4.49 13.86 -0.69
CA VAL A 141 5.93 13.56 -0.57
C VAL A 141 6.60 14.41 0.51
N ASP A 142 6.16 15.65 0.70
CA ASP A 142 6.77 16.56 1.68
C ASP A 142 6.40 16.13 3.10
N GLU A 143 5.14 15.70 3.33
CA GLU A 143 4.67 15.14 4.61
C GLU A 143 5.38 13.80 4.91
N ALA A 144 5.55 12.93 3.88
CA ALA A 144 6.26 11.67 4.03
C ALA A 144 7.73 11.88 4.42
N ALA A 145 8.41 12.83 3.79
CA ALA A 145 9.78 13.19 4.12
C ALA A 145 9.90 13.76 5.54
N ALA A 146 8.99 14.66 5.92
CA ALA A 146 8.95 15.27 7.25
C ALA A 146 8.72 14.22 8.36
N ALA A 147 7.88 13.21 8.13
CA ALA A 147 7.64 12.11 9.07
C ALA A 147 8.90 11.28 9.34
N LEU A 148 9.83 11.22 8.37
CA LEU A 148 11.16 10.60 8.52
C LEU A 148 12.23 11.57 9.01
N GLY A 149 11.85 12.80 9.41
CA GLY A 149 12.81 13.82 9.87
C GLY A 149 13.64 14.44 8.75
N VAL A 150 13.28 14.23 7.48
CA VAL A 150 13.95 14.79 6.31
C VAL A 150 13.41 16.20 6.07
N THR A 151 14.16 17.22 6.51
CA THR A 151 13.77 18.64 6.36
C THR A 151 14.25 19.26 5.05
N ASP A 152 15.32 18.73 4.45
CA ASP A 152 15.82 19.09 3.12
C ASP A 152 15.80 17.83 2.23
N GLN A 153 14.97 17.85 1.20
CA GLN A 153 14.80 16.70 0.30
C GLN A 153 15.87 16.64 -0.80
N LYS A 154 16.66 17.72 -0.97
CA LYS A 154 17.68 17.79 -2.02
C LYS A 154 18.70 16.67 -1.88
N GLY A 155 18.87 15.89 -2.93
CA GLY A 155 19.78 14.74 -2.95
C GLY A 155 19.26 13.52 -2.18
N THR A 156 18.01 13.52 -1.72
CA THR A 156 17.38 12.37 -1.06
C THR A 156 16.48 11.59 -2.03
N LEU A 157 16.08 10.39 -1.62
CA LEU A 157 15.10 9.59 -2.37
C LEU A 157 13.76 10.33 -2.56
N PHE A 158 13.37 11.19 -1.61
CA PHE A 158 12.10 11.94 -1.67
C PHE A 158 12.06 12.97 -2.79
N GLU A 159 13.21 13.57 -3.14
CA GLU A 159 13.29 14.46 -4.30
C GLU A 159 12.85 13.72 -5.58
N LYS A 160 13.24 12.45 -5.73
CA LYS A 160 12.99 11.65 -6.93
C LYS A 160 11.61 11.00 -6.98
N LEU A 161 10.85 10.99 -5.87
CA LEU A 161 9.47 10.50 -5.87
C LEU A 161 8.51 11.34 -6.73
N LYS A 162 8.87 12.60 -7.01
CA LYS A 162 8.09 13.52 -7.88
C LYS A 162 8.39 13.30 -9.37
N ASP A 163 9.46 12.57 -9.68
CA ASP A 163 9.91 12.25 -11.03
C ASP A 163 9.27 10.94 -11.54
N LYS A 164 9.79 10.39 -12.65
CA LYS A 164 9.37 9.07 -13.15
C LYS A 164 9.87 7.95 -12.24
N PRO A 165 9.19 6.80 -12.21
CA PRO A 165 9.63 5.65 -11.41
C PRO A 165 11.08 5.24 -11.68
N GLU A 166 11.55 5.34 -12.93
CA GLU A 166 12.92 5.00 -13.33
C GLU A 166 13.95 5.90 -12.64
N ASP A 167 13.66 7.19 -12.45
CA ASP A 167 14.55 8.13 -11.76
C ASP A 167 14.62 7.79 -10.26
N PHE A 168 13.50 7.35 -9.68
CA PHE A 168 13.45 6.89 -8.30
C PHE A 168 14.20 5.57 -8.12
N PHE A 169 14.09 4.61 -9.05
CA PHE A 169 14.85 3.35 -9.02
C PHE A 169 16.34 3.62 -9.07
N LYS A 170 16.78 4.49 -9.99
CA LYS A 170 18.18 4.89 -10.09
C LYS A 170 18.69 5.53 -8.80
N ALA A 171 17.90 6.40 -8.17
CA ALA A 171 18.27 6.99 -6.90
C ALA A 171 18.41 5.95 -5.76
N ILE A 172 17.58 4.90 -5.76
CA ILE A 172 17.70 3.77 -4.82
C ILE A 172 19.03 3.01 -5.09
N GLU A 173 19.36 2.75 -6.34
CA GLU A 173 20.61 2.08 -6.73
C GLU A 173 21.85 2.93 -6.34
N GLU A 174 21.77 4.25 -6.50
CA GLU A 174 22.82 5.18 -6.08
C GLU A 174 23.05 5.18 -4.55
N GLN A 175 22.03 4.75 -3.76
CA GLN A 175 22.18 4.48 -2.32
C GLN A 175 22.81 3.10 -2.01
N GLY A 176 23.20 2.36 -3.03
CA GLY A 176 23.88 1.07 -2.90
C GLY A 176 22.93 -0.12 -2.68
N LEU A 177 21.62 0.02 -2.99
CA LEU A 177 20.71 -1.12 -3.05
C LEU A 177 20.71 -1.68 -4.48
N THR A 178 20.51 -2.98 -4.62
CA THR A 178 20.40 -3.68 -5.91
C THR A 178 19.01 -4.23 -6.11
N GLU A 179 18.50 -4.21 -7.34
CA GLU A 179 17.19 -4.80 -7.66
C GLU A 179 17.23 -6.32 -7.44
N GLU A 180 16.20 -6.84 -6.76
CA GLU A 180 15.97 -8.28 -6.61
C GLU A 180 15.31 -8.83 -7.89
N GLU A 181 15.79 -10.00 -8.38
CA GLU A 181 15.23 -10.70 -9.55
C GLU A 181 13.85 -11.32 -9.29
#